data_eca8fbd317dde44f5709ea034487749c
#
_entry.id   eca8fbd317dde44f5709ea034487749c
#
_cell.length_a   1.000
_cell.length_b   1.000
_cell.length_c   1.000
_cell.angle_alpha   90.00
_cell.angle_beta   90.00
_cell.angle_gamma   90.00
#
_symmetry.space_group_name_H-M   'P 1'
#
loop_
_entity.id
_entity.type
_entity.pdbx_description
1 polymer ?
#
loop_
_entity_poly.entity_id
_entity_poly.type
_entity_poly.pdbx_seq_one_letter_code
_entity_poly.pdbx_strand_id
1 'polypeptide(L)'
;DRYAIEASFLKNSKKRTLKGIANFGIRPTFHKNSEILEVHLFRFKLNIYNSLLKVDFVEFIRHEKKFSGVEALKKQLKSDIAKAQKILN
;
A
#
# COMPACT_ATOMS: atom_id res chain seq x y z
N ASP A 1 -5.48 1.10 -8.29
CA ASP A 1 -4.85 -0.20 -8.52
C ASP A 1 -4.00 -0.59 -7.33
N ARG A 2 -3.92 -1.87 -7.04
CA ARG A 2 -3.19 -2.39 -5.88
C ARG A 2 -1.95 -3.14 -6.30
N TYR A 3 -0.88 -2.94 -5.50
CA TYR A 3 0.45 -3.50 -5.76
C TYR A 3 1.05 -4.06 -4.48
N ALA A 4 1.79 -5.16 -4.62
CA ALA A 4 2.73 -5.59 -3.59
C ALA A 4 3.95 -4.69 -3.66
N ILE A 5 4.41 -4.18 -2.52
CA ILE A 5 5.48 -3.18 -2.47
C ILE A 5 6.52 -3.53 -1.42
N GLU A 6 7.70 -2.95 -1.60
CA GLU A 6 8.70 -2.81 -0.55
C GLU A 6 8.94 -1.35 -0.30
N ALA A 7 8.93 -0.94 0.96
CA ALA A 7 9.16 0.44 1.36
C ALA A 7 10.44 0.54 2.17
N SER A 8 11.25 1.53 1.86
CA SER A 8 12.53 1.76 2.53
C SER A 8 12.58 3.16 3.12
N PHE A 9 13.17 3.27 4.30
CA PHE A 9 13.36 4.54 4.99
C PHE A 9 14.54 4.45 5.95
N LEU A 10 15.02 5.61 6.42
CA LEU A 10 16.07 5.69 7.41
C LEU A 10 15.47 5.90 8.79
N LYS A 11 15.95 5.12 9.75
CA LYS A 11 15.64 5.32 11.16
C LYS A 11 16.93 5.19 11.96
N ASN A 12 17.26 6.24 12.70
CA ASN A 12 18.53 6.30 13.46
C ASN A 12 19.74 6.00 12.58
N SER A 13 19.76 6.59 11.38
CA SER A 13 20.81 6.43 10.38
C SER A 13 20.94 5.01 9.81
N LYS A 14 19.98 4.14 10.09
CA LYS A 14 19.95 2.79 9.53
C LYS A 14 18.80 2.66 8.54
N LYS A 15 19.10 2.05 7.39
CA LYS A 15 18.07 1.76 6.38
C LYS A 15 17.22 0.59 6.86
N ARG A 16 15.90 0.79 6.82
CA ARG A 16 14.93 -0.27 7.07
C ARG A 16 14.12 -0.50 5.80
N THR A 17 13.83 -1.76 5.53
CA THR A 17 12.97 -2.15 4.39
C THR A 17 11.85 -3.03 4.93
N LEU A 18 10.62 -2.66 4.58
CA LEU A 18 9.42 -3.34 5.02
C LEU A 18 8.56 -3.71 3.82
N LYS A 19 7.83 -4.80 3.96
CA LYS A 19 6.91 -5.28 2.95
C LYS A 19 5.53 -4.72 3.20
N GLY A 20 4.77 -4.55 2.13
CA GLY A 20 3.42 -4.01 2.25
C GLY A 20 2.61 -4.09 0.98
N ILE A 21 1.51 -3.38 1.01
CA ILE A 21 0.61 -3.26 -0.11
C ILE A 21 0.32 -1.77 -0.33
N ALA A 22 0.22 -1.37 -1.57
CA ALA A 22 -0.10 0.01 -1.91
C ALA A 22 -1.30 0.07 -2.84
N ASN A 23 -2.11 1.09 -2.65
CA ASN A 23 -3.17 1.44 -3.58
C ASN A 23 -2.83 2.76 -4.23
N PHE A 24 -2.68 2.74 -5.55
CA PHE A 24 -2.49 3.93 -6.36
C PHE A 24 -3.76 4.19 -7.16
N GLY A 25 -4.31 5.36 -7.00
CA GLY A 25 -5.54 5.70 -7.68
C GLY A 25 -5.69 7.19 -7.92
N ILE A 26 -6.76 7.53 -8.61
CA ILE A 26 -7.13 8.92 -8.88
C ILE A 26 -8.36 9.23 -8.06
N ARG A 27 -8.29 10.29 -7.25
CA ARG A 27 -9.43 10.77 -6.47
C ARG A 27 -9.90 12.12 -7.02
N PRO A 28 -11.15 12.21 -7.46
CA PRO A 28 -11.70 13.51 -7.88
C PRO A 28 -11.74 14.48 -6.70
N THR A 29 -11.28 15.71 -6.94
CA THR A 29 -11.38 16.80 -5.98
C THR A 29 -12.23 17.90 -6.59
N PHE A 30 -12.49 18.95 -5.81
CA PHE A 30 -13.42 20.00 -6.22
C PHE A 30 -13.05 20.67 -7.55
N HIS A 31 -11.75 20.83 -7.82
CA HIS A 31 -11.29 21.52 -9.03
C HIS A 31 -10.46 20.65 -9.99
N LYS A 32 -10.07 19.47 -9.56
CA LYS A 32 -9.20 18.60 -10.37
C LYS A 32 -9.19 17.18 -9.84
N ASN A 33 -8.60 16.28 -10.61
CA ASN A 33 -8.28 14.94 -10.14
C ASN A 33 -6.92 14.95 -9.46
N SER A 34 -6.81 14.26 -8.34
CA SER A 34 -5.54 14.11 -7.61
C SER A 34 -5.12 12.64 -7.60
N GLU A 35 -3.85 12.41 -7.86
CA GLU A 35 -3.26 11.09 -7.72
C GLU A 35 -2.94 10.85 -6.25
N ILE A 36 -3.35 9.69 -5.73
CA ILE A 36 -3.15 9.33 -4.33
C ILE A 36 -2.50 7.95 -4.25
N LEU A 37 -1.43 7.90 -3.46
CA LEU A 37 -0.77 6.65 -3.12
C LEU A 37 -0.99 6.39 -1.63
N GLU A 38 -1.72 5.31 -1.34
CA GLU A 38 -1.94 4.86 0.04
C GLU A 38 -1.11 3.61 0.28
N VAL A 39 -0.32 3.61 1.35
CA VAL A 39 0.61 2.54 1.65
C VAL A 39 0.26 1.91 2.99
N HIS A 40 0.13 0.59 3.01
CA HIS A 40 -0.04 -0.19 4.23
C HIS A 40 1.16 -1.13 4.38
N LEU A 41 1.96 -0.90 5.42
CA LEU A 41 3.15 -1.71 5.71
C LEU A 41 2.81 -2.79 6.72
N PHE A 42 3.22 -4.03 6.40
CA PHE A 42 2.96 -5.16 7.28
C PHE A 42 3.83 -5.10 8.53
N ARG A 43 3.25 -5.43 9.69
CA ARG A 43 3.96 -5.52 10.96
C ARG A 43 4.70 -4.24 11.34
N PHE A 44 4.17 -3.09 10.95
CA PHE A 44 4.79 -1.82 11.21
C PHE A 44 3.94 -1.01 12.19
N LYS A 45 4.54 -0.59 13.32
CA LYS A 45 3.84 0.16 14.37
C LYS A 45 4.58 1.43 14.78
N LEU A 46 5.62 1.82 14.06
CA LEU A 46 6.42 2.99 14.41
C LEU A 46 5.95 4.21 13.62
N ASN A 47 6.13 5.38 14.22
CA ASN A 47 5.84 6.64 13.57
C ASN A 47 6.99 7.02 12.64
N ILE A 48 6.66 7.31 11.38
CA ILE A 48 7.64 7.73 10.37
C ILE A 48 7.31 9.10 9.77
N TYR A 49 6.58 9.93 10.51
CA TYR A 49 6.29 11.28 10.05
C TYR A 49 7.58 12.04 9.76
N ASN A 50 7.56 12.86 8.74
CA ASN A 50 8.69 13.67 8.29
C ASN A 50 9.87 12.85 7.79
N SER A 51 9.66 11.60 7.43
CA SER A 51 10.69 10.75 6.83
C SER A 51 10.43 10.60 5.34
N LEU A 52 11.50 10.47 4.57
CA LEU A 52 11.40 10.10 3.16
C LEU A 52 11.16 8.59 3.07
N LEU A 53 10.14 8.23 2.33
CA LEU A 53 9.79 6.84 2.11
C LEU A 53 9.99 6.51 0.63
N LYS A 54 10.89 5.57 0.36
CA LYS A 54 11.06 5.02 -0.98
C LYS A 54 10.13 3.83 -1.12
N VAL A 55 9.28 3.85 -2.13
CA VAL A 55 8.33 2.77 -2.40
C VAL A 55 8.70 2.10 -3.72
N ASP A 56 9.02 0.82 -3.67
CA ASP A 56 9.27 0.00 -4.83
C ASP A 56 8.05 -0.86 -5.12
N PHE A 57 7.44 -0.70 -6.28
CA PHE A 57 6.32 -1.54 -6.72
C PHE A 57 6.89 -2.86 -7.24
N VAL A 58 6.62 -3.94 -6.52
CA VAL A 58 7.18 -5.24 -6.84
C VAL A 58 6.32 -5.98 -7.84
N GLU A 59 5.00 -6.01 -7.62
CA GLU A 59 4.10 -6.72 -8.51
C GLU A 59 2.69 -6.17 -8.40
N PHE A 60 2.02 -6.08 -9.54
CA PHE A 60 0.61 -5.71 -9.61
C PHE A 60 -0.27 -6.82 -9.06
N ILE A 61 -1.24 -6.46 -8.23
CA ILE A 61 -2.19 -7.42 -7.64
C ILE A 61 -3.53 -7.38 -8.37
N ARG A 62 -4.15 -6.22 -8.47
CA ARG A 62 -5.46 -6.09 -9.12
C ARG A 62 -5.82 -4.64 -9.41
N HIS A 63 -6.75 -4.45 -10.30
CA HIS A 63 -7.37 -3.15 -10.55
C HIS A 63 -8.30 -2.76 -9.40
N GLU A 64 -8.61 -1.49 -9.34
CA GLU A 64 -9.58 -0.96 -8.39
C GLU A 64 -10.93 -1.62 -8.62
N LYS A 65 -11.69 -1.81 -7.51
CA LYS A 65 -12.93 -2.55 -7.53
C LYS A 65 -13.94 -1.90 -6.59
N LYS A 66 -15.19 -1.85 -7.01
CA LYS A 66 -16.28 -1.42 -6.15
C LYS A 66 -16.88 -2.62 -5.43
N PHE A 67 -17.35 -2.40 -4.22
CA PHE A 67 -17.90 -3.45 -3.37
C PHE A 67 -19.34 -3.14 -2.99
N SER A 68 -20.13 -4.19 -2.88
CA SER A 68 -21.53 -4.09 -2.48
C SER A 68 -21.72 -3.72 -1.00
N GLY A 69 -20.68 -3.92 -0.18
CA GLY A 69 -20.74 -3.61 1.23
C GLY A 69 -19.43 -3.91 1.93
N VAL A 70 -19.41 -3.65 3.24
CA VAL A 70 -18.22 -3.76 4.07
C VAL A 70 -17.66 -5.18 4.13
N GLU A 71 -18.52 -6.18 4.17
CA GLU A 71 -18.06 -7.57 4.26
C GLU A 71 -17.32 -8.01 3.01
N ALA A 72 -17.82 -7.65 1.83
CA ALA A 72 -17.15 -7.94 0.56
C ALA A 72 -15.80 -7.21 0.49
N LEU A 73 -15.73 -5.97 0.93
CA LEU A 73 -14.50 -5.19 1.00
C LEU A 73 -13.48 -5.85 1.91
N LYS A 74 -13.88 -6.23 3.13
CA LYS A 74 -12.98 -6.88 4.09
C LYS A 74 -12.42 -8.19 3.55
N LYS A 75 -13.25 -8.99 2.89
CA LYS A 75 -12.85 -10.25 2.31
C LYS A 75 -11.80 -10.03 1.22
N GLN A 76 -12.03 -9.05 0.35
CA GLN A 76 -11.07 -8.73 -0.72
C GLN A 76 -9.75 -8.22 -0.15
N LEU A 77 -9.79 -7.37 0.89
CA LEU A 77 -8.56 -6.85 1.50
C LEU A 77 -7.72 -7.96 2.14
N LYS A 78 -8.35 -8.93 2.78
CA LYS A 78 -7.65 -10.11 3.30
C LYS A 78 -6.98 -10.91 2.19
N SER A 79 -7.67 -11.11 1.09
CA SER A 79 -7.14 -11.80 -0.08
C SER A 79 -5.95 -11.05 -0.67
N ASP A 80 -6.06 -9.72 -0.79
CA ASP A 80 -4.97 -8.88 -1.30
C ASP A 80 -3.72 -8.99 -0.43
N ILE A 81 -3.88 -8.94 0.89
CA ILE A 81 -2.77 -9.03 1.83
C ILE A 81 -2.10 -10.40 1.72
N ALA A 82 -2.89 -11.47 1.69
CA ALA A 82 -2.35 -12.82 1.56
C ALA A 82 -1.56 -12.98 0.25
N LYS A 83 -2.08 -12.44 -0.84
CA LYS A 83 -1.42 -12.47 -2.14
C LYS A 83 -0.11 -11.68 -2.13
N ALA A 84 -0.13 -10.48 -1.53
CA ALA A 84 1.07 -9.66 -1.41
C ALA A 84 2.13 -10.34 -0.56
N GLN A 85 1.75 -10.93 0.56
CA GLN A 85 2.68 -11.67 1.42
C GLN A 85 3.33 -12.85 0.68
N LYS A 86 2.57 -13.55 -0.15
CA LYS A 86 3.09 -14.65 -0.96
C LYS A 86 4.08 -14.15 -2.01
N ILE A 87 3.77 -13.04 -2.67
CA ILE A 87 4.65 -12.43 -3.67
C ILE A 87 5.97 -11.99 -3.06
N LEU A 88 5.91 -11.40 -1.86
CA LEU A 88 7.07 -10.75 -1.22
C LEU A 88 7.93 -11.69 -0.38
N ASN A 89 7.52 -12.92 -0.23
CA ASN A 89 8.31 -13.90 0.53
C ASN A 89 9.53 -14.40 -0.23
#